data_0d0873bc257265f9b8b8c454e10d195d
#
_entry.id   0d0873bc257265f9b8b8c454e10d195d
#
_cell.length_a   1.000
_cell.length_b   1.000
_cell.length_c   1.000
_cell.angle_alpha   90.00
_cell.angle_beta   90.00
_cell.angle_gamma   90.00
#
_symmetry.space_group_name_H-M   'P 1'
#
loop_
_entity.id
_entity.type
_entity.pdbx_description
1 polymer ?
#
loop_
_entity_poly.entity_id
_entity_poly.type
_entity_poly.pdbx_seq_one_letter_code
_entity_poly.pdbx_strand_id
1 'polypeptide(L)'
;VEDGIPAIVSKELFAMAQQMIKKNHEKPAAKKEDGGFLLSGKLFCGHCGELMTGDCGTSRLGRVYSYYTCINRRQKKCDKERARKEWIEDVIVHKLAEIANCDDVIDEFADRYMDWQDKQKSMSSVLENRLKKVEAALQNNMSLVDSGFISESIKNHIMQLETERTQLEQGILKERLNSPKLTRQQVVYFLKSFRKGDINDISWRIYLVDTFLQAAYLYDNGNLILFLNFSGDNNKI
;
A
#
# COMPACT_ATOMS: atom_id res chain seq x y z
N VAL A 1 -26.31 -26.28 -8.65
CA VAL A 1 -26.16 -27.30 -7.60
C VAL A 1 -25.52 -26.59 -6.42
N GLU A 2 -26.31 -26.24 -5.41
CA GLU A 2 -25.78 -25.76 -4.14
C GLU A 2 -24.95 -26.87 -3.51
N ASP A 3 -23.74 -26.54 -3.03
CA ASP A 3 -22.74 -27.44 -2.40
C ASP A 3 -22.04 -28.51 -3.27
N GLY A 4 -21.92 -28.29 -4.56
CA GLY A 4 -21.22 -29.22 -5.44
C GLY A 4 -19.69 -29.28 -5.30
N ILE A 5 -19.05 -28.25 -4.72
CA ILE A 5 -17.59 -28.15 -4.51
C ILE A 5 -17.33 -27.56 -3.12
N PRO A 6 -16.46 -28.19 -2.30
CA PRO A 6 -16.12 -27.63 -0.99
C PRO A 6 -15.47 -26.25 -1.12
N ALA A 7 -15.89 -25.33 -0.27
CA ALA A 7 -15.35 -23.97 -0.26
C ALA A 7 -13.88 -23.97 0.15
N ILE A 8 -13.00 -23.46 -0.72
CA ILE A 8 -11.54 -23.38 -0.49
C ILE A 8 -11.18 -22.23 0.46
N VAL A 9 -12.04 -21.21 0.56
CA VAL A 9 -11.86 -20.05 1.43
C VAL A 9 -13.12 -19.78 2.26
N SER A 10 -12.98 -19.17 3.45
CA SER A 10 -14.12 -18.82 4.27
C SER A 10 -14.98 -17.72 3.62
N LYS A 11 -16.27 -17.68 3.93
CA LYS A 11 -17.20 -16.66 3.40
C LYS A 11 -16.76 -15.25 3.78
N GLU A 12 -16.16 -15.07 4.97
CA GLU A 12 -15.66 -13.78 5.43
C GLU A 12 -14.45 -13.33 4.61
N LEU A 13 -13.49 -14.23 4.37
CA LEU A 13 -12.30 -13.94 3.55
C LEU A 13 -12.70 -13.60 2.10
N PHE A 14 -13.66 -14.34 1.55
CA PHE A 14 -14.22 -14.06 0.22
C PHE A 14 -14.89 -12.68 0.17
N ALA A 15 -15.70 -12.33 1.18
CA ALA A 15 -16.36 -11.03 1.27
C ALA A 15 -15.34 -9.89 1.38
N MET A 16 -14.28 -10.04 2.18
CA MET A 16 -13.18 -9.07 2.28
C MET A 16 -12.44 -8.91 0.94
N ALA A 17 -12.14 -10.00 0.26
CA ALA A 17 -11.51 -9.97 -1.06
C ALA A 17 -12.40 -9.27 -2.09
N GLN A 18 -13.72 -9.53 -2.10
CA GLN A 18 -14.66 -8.85 -2.97
C GLN A 18 -14.74 -7.33 -2.70
N GLN A 19 -14.74 -6.92 -1.42
CA GLN A 19 -14.69 -5.51 -1.05
C GLN A 19 -13.38 -4.84 -1.55
N MET A 20 -12.23 -5.50 -1.40
CA MET A 20 -10.95 -4.98 -1.90
C MET A 20 -10.93 -4.89 -3.44
N ILE A 21 -11.43 -5.90 -4.13
CA ILE A 21 -11.55 -5.90 -5.61
C ILE A 21 -12.45 -4.75 -6.05
N LYS A 22 -13.60 -4.55 -5.41
CA LYS A 22 -14.52 -3.45 -5.72
C LYS A 22 -13.88 -2.09 -5.50
N LYS A 23 -13.19 -1.91 -4.37
CA LYS A 23 -12.43 -0.69 -4.05
C LYS A 23 -11.29 -0.43 -5.06
N ASN A 24 -10.60 -1.48 -5.53
CA ASN A 24 -9.54 -1.37 -6.53
C ASN A 24 -10.09 -1.17 -7.95
N HIS A 25 -11.26 -1.71 -8.26
CA HIS A 25 -11.93 -1.52 -9.56
C HIS A 25 -12.43 -0.08 -9.76
N GLU A 26 -12.72 0.64 -8.67
CA GLU A 26 -13.07 2.07 -8.69
C GLU A 26 -11.85 2.96 -9.02
N LYS A 27 -10.64 2.41 -8.97
CA LYS A 27 -9.38 3.09 -9.33
C LYS A 27 -8.65 2.29 -10.42
N PRO A 28 -9.04 2.38 -11.69
CA PRO A 28 -8.31 1.70 -12.74
C PRO A 28 -6.88 2.23 -12.79
N ALA A 29 -5.93 1.35 -12.49
CA ALA A 29 -4.51 1.64 -12.67
C ALA A 29 -4.25 1.72 -14.18
N ALA A 30 -4.20 2.93 -14.74
CA ALA A 30 -3.68 3.15 -16.07
C ALA A 30 -2.22 2.68 -16.10
N LYS A 31 -1.85 1.85 -17.07
CA LYS A 31 -0.47 1.42 -17.27
C LYS A 31 0.42 2.66 -17.40
N LYS A 32 1.35 2.83 -16.47
CA LYS A 32 2.31 3.94 -16.45
C LYS A 32 3.51 3.69 -17.39
N GLU A 33 3.66 2.46 -17.87
CA GLU A 33 4.86 1.95 -18.55
C GLU A 33 5.18 2.63 -19.91
N ASP A 34 4.20 3.20 -20.61
CA ASP A 34 4.40 3.77 -21.95
C ASP A 34 4.18 5.29 -22.00
N GLY A 35 4.71 6.05 -21.04
CA GLY A 35 4.51 7.51 -21.02
C GLY A 35 3.07 7.93 -20.68
N GLY A 36 2.32 7.05 -19.99
CA GLY A 36 0.98 7.29 -19.49
C GLY A 36 0.93 8.47 -18.51
N PHE A 37 -0.21 8.70 -17.92
CA PHE A 37 -0.42 9.79 -16.95
C PHE A 37 0.19 9.44 -15.58
N LEU A 38 1.32 10.05 -15.24
CA LEU A 38 2.12 9.79 -14.04
C LEU A 38 1.33 9.96 -12.74
N LEU A 39 0.42 10.93 -12.69
CA LEU A 39 -0.37 11.28 -11.51
C LEU A 39 -1.75 10.60 -11.49
N SER A 40 -1.97 9.55 -12.27
CA SER A 40 -3.22 8.79 -12.26
C SER A 40 -3.55 8.27 -10.86
N GLY A 41 -4.75 8.60 -10.36
CA GLY A 41 -5.21 8.22 -9.04
C GLY A 41 -4.63 9.04 -7.87
N LYS A 42 -3.77 10.04 -8.18
CA LYS A 42 -3.11 10.88 -7.15
C LYS A 42 -3.39 12.38 -7.30
N LEU A 43 -3.90 12.85 -8.45
CA LEU A 43 -4.20 14.26 -8.68
C LEU A 43 -5.69 14.52 -8.48
N PHE A 44 -6.00 15.49 -7.61
CA PHE A 44 -7.35 15.87 -7.22
C PHE A 44 -7.64 17.33 -7.55
N CYS A 45 -8.90 17.63 -7.80
CA CYS A 45 -9.38 18.98 -8.05
C CYS A 45 -9.46 19.77 -6.75
N GLY A 46 -8.78 20.93 -6.66
CA GLY A 46 -8.86 21.82 -5.50
C GLY A 46 -10.22 22.49 -5.29
N HIS A 47 -11.12 22.48 -6.30
CA HIS A 47 -12.45 23.07 -6.19
C HIS A 47 -13.48 22.11 -5.59
N CYS A 48 -13.53 20.89 -6.09
CA CYS A 48 -14.58 19.93 -5.70
C CYS A 48 -14.05 18.65 -5.03
N GLY A 49 -12.74 18.54 -4.86
CA GLY A 49 -12.12 17.38 -4.20
C GLY A 49 -12.06 16.10 -5.05
N GLU A 50 -12.68 16.08 -6.22
CA GLU A 50 -12.76 14.88 -7.06
C GLU A 50 -11.49 14.64 -7.87
N LEU A 51 -11.32 13.39 -8.30
CA LEU A 51 -10.14 12.95 -9.06
C LEU A 51 -10.04 13.70 -10.40
N MET A 52 -8.82 14.03 -10.77
CA MET A 52 -8.48 14.51 -12.12
C MET A 52 -7.89 13.34 -12.93
N THR A 53 -8.50 13.07 -14.08
CA THR A 53 -8.11 11.95 -14.97
C THR A 53 -7.45 12.45 -16.23
N GLY A 54 -6.60 11.62 -16.81
CA GLY A 54 -5.96 11.88 -18.09
C GLY A 54 -6.98 12.02 -19.22
N ASP A 55 -6.70 12.98 -20.11
CA ASP A 55 -7.50 13.30 -21.29
C ASP A 55 -6.57 13.76 -22.41
N CYS A 56 -6.86 13.41 -23.65
CA CYS A 56 -6.08 13.81 -24.82
C CYS A 56 -6.96 14.56 -25.80
N GLY A 57 -6.44 15.67 -26.33
CA GLY A 57 -7.10 16.45 -27.34
C GLY A 57 -6.20 16.64 -28.56
N THR A 58 -6.77 16.49 -29.76
CA THR A 58 -6.05 16.74 -31.01
C THR A 58 -6.35 18.14 -31.50
N SER A 59 -5.31 18.93 -31.80
CA SER A 59 -5.47 20.26 -32.41
C SER A 59 -5.86 20.16 -33.88
N ARG A 60 -6.29 21.27 -34.47
CA ARG A 60 -6.57 21.37 -35.92
C ARG A 60 -5.38 20.99 -36.79
N LEU A 61 -4.16 21.13 -36.29
CA LEU A 61 -2.91 20.80 -36.97
C LEU A 61 -2.45 19.34 -36.73
N GLY A 62 -3.31 18.48 -36.17
CA GLY A 62 -3.00 17.07 -35.89
C GLY A 62 -2.11 16.83 -34.68
N ARG A 63 -1.71 17.84 -33.89
CA ARG A 63 -0.91 17.66 -32.68
C ARG A 63 -1.79 17.19 -31.53
N VAL A 64 -1.35 16.15 -30.85
CA VAL A 64 -2.01 15.60 -29.66
C VAL A 64 -1.45 16.33 -28.44
N TYR A 65 -2.34 16.80 -27.57
CA TYR A 65 -2.04 17.39 -26.28
C TYR A 65 -2.70 16.59 -25.17
N SER A 66 -1.96 16.32 -24.12
CA SER A 66 -2.43 15.56 -22.95
C SER A 66 -2.73 16.52 -21.79
N TYR A 67 -3.84 16.27 -21.12
CA TYR A 67 -4.33 17.09 -20.01
C TYR A 67 -4.81 16.22 -18.85
N TYR A 68 -4.78 16.77 -17.66
CA TYR A 68 -5.57 16.28 -16.54
C TYR A 68 -6.87 17.07 -16.43
N THR A 69 -8.01 16.37 -16.43
CA THR A 69 -9.34 16.97 -16.40
C THR A 69 -10.12 16.42 -15.22
N CYS A 70 -10.75 17.32 -14.44
CA CYS A 70 -11.62 16.91 -13.32
C CYS A 70 -12.81 16.08 -13.83
N ILE A 71 -13.11 14.98 -13.16
CA ILE A 71 -14.24 14.09 -13.51
C ILE A 71 -15.56 14.86 -13.49
N ASN A 72 -15.78 15.72 -12.47
CA ASN A 72 -16.98 16.53 -12.35
C ASN A 72 -17.09 17.60 -13.44
N ARG A 73 -15.97 18.10 -14.00
CA ARG A 73 -16.01 18.98 -15.16
C ARG A 73 -16.58 18.28 -16.38
N ARG A 74 -16.22 17.02 -16.61
CA ARG A 74 -16.81 16.23 -17.70
C ARG A 74 -18.33 16.09 -17.57
N GLN A 75 -18.83 16.11 -16.32
CA GLN A 75 -20.26 16.06 -15.98
C GLN A 75 -20.91 17.44 -15.87
N LYS A 76 -20.17 18.53 -16.20
CA LYS A 76 -20.63 19.94 -16.07
C LYS A 76 -21.01 20.33 -14.61
N LYS A 77 -20.41 19.68 -13.61
CA LYS A 77 -20.64 19.95 -12.19
C LYS A 77 -19.47 20.71 -11.54
N CYS A 78 -18.41 20.98 -12.28
CA CYS A 78 -17.23 21.70 -11.82
C CYS A 78 -16.67 22.53 -12.98
N ASP A 79 -16.16 23.71 -12.70
CA ASP A 79 -15.59 24.66 -13.66
C ASP A 79 -14.05 24.65 -13.69
N LYS A 80 -13.40 23.78 -12.88
CA LYS A 80 -11.94 23.62 -12.81
C LYS A 80 -11.30 23.53 -14.19
N GLU A 81 -10.32 24.40 -14.48
CA GLU A 81 -9.59 24.37 -15.74
C GLU A 81 -8.76 23.08 -15.89
N ARG A 82 -8.53 22.70 -17.14
CA ARG A 82 -7.68 21.56 -17.48
C ARG A 82 -6.22 21.92 -17.23
N ALA A 83 -5.46 21.01 -16.63
CA ALA A 83 -4.02 21.18 -16.48
C ALA A 83 -3.26 20.42 -17.58
N ARG A 84 -2.27 21.04 -18.21
CA ARG A 84 -1.39 20.33 -19.13
C ARG A 84 -0.60 19.26 -18.41
N LYS A 85 -0.56 18.05 -18.98
CA LYS A 85 0.11 16.90 -18.40
C LYS A 85 1.56 17.21 -18.07
N GLU A 86 2.31 17.65 -19.08
CA GLU A 86 3.75 17.88 -18.96
C GLU A 86 4.06 18.88 -17.86
N TRP A 87 3.32 19.99 -17.82
CA TRP A 87 3.52 21.05 -16.83
C TRP A 87 3.31 20.56 -15.40
N ILE A 88 2.17 19.92 -15.12
CA ILE A 88 1.84 19.51 -13.73
C ILE A 88 2.70 18.35 -13.24
N GLU A 89 3.04 17.42 -14.15
CA GLU A 89 3.94 16.31 -13.81
C GLU A 89 5.35 16.84 -13.50
N ASP A 90 5.87 17.78 -14.29
CA ASP A 90 7.18 18.38 -14.07
C ASP A 90 7.23 19.17 -12.76
N VAL A 91 6.22 20.00 -12.47
CA VAL A 91 6.15 20.76 -11.23
C VAL A 91 6.17 19.82 -10.02
N ILE A 92 5.37 18.76 -10.04
CA ILE A 92 5.29 17.82 -8.92
C ILE A 92 6.61 17.04 -8.77
N VAL A 93 7.17 16.54 -9.88
CA VAL A 93 8.43 15.77 -9.85
C VAL A 93 9.57 16.62 -9.30
N HIS A 94 9.71 17.89 -9.75
CA HIS A 94 10.73 18.79 -9.22
C HIS A 94 10.56 19.03 -7.71
N LYS A 95 9.32 19.26 -7.27
CA LYS A 95 9.05 19.45 -5.84
C LYS A 95 9.36 18.20 -5.00
N LEU A 96 9.01 17.02 -5.49
CA LEU A 96 9.35 15.77 -4.82
C LEU A 96 10.87 15.51 -4.80
N ALA A 97 11.58 15.87 -5.87
CA ALA A 97 13.03 15.80 -5.92
C ALA A 97 13.70 16.76 -4.91
N GLU A 98 13.18 18.00 -4.76
CA GLU A 98 13.62 18.92 -3.71
C GLU A 98 13.42 18.31 -2.31
N ILE A 99 12.25 17.70 -2.05
CA ILE A 99 11.92 17.01 -0.80
C ILE A 99 12.89 15.85 -0.54
N ALA A 100 13.17 15.03 -1.55
CA ALA A 100 14.13 13.92 -1.44
C ALA A 100 15.57 14.40 -1.16
N ASN A 101 15.91 15.65 -1.46
CA ASN A 101 17.20 16.25 -1.15
C ASN A 101 17.27 16.89 0.26
N CYS A 102 16.15 17.06 0.96
CA CYS A 102 16.10 17.60 2.30
C CYS A 102 16.32 16.50 3.34
N ASP A 103 17.43 16.59 4.11
CA ASP A 103 17.77 15.57 5.12
C ASP A 103 16.73 15.52 6.24
N ASP A 104 16.25 16.66 6.72
CA ASP A 104 15.27 16.75 7.82
C ASP A 104 13.97 16.02 7.44
N VAL A 105 13.52 16.18 6.19
CA VAL A 105 12.31 15.51 5.69
C VAL A 105 12.54 14.01 5.57
N ILE A 106 13.69 13.57 5.09
CA ILE A 106 14.06 12.15 5.00
C ILE A 106 14.08 11.50 6.38
N ASP A 107 14.65 12.18 7.37
CA ASP A 107 14.70 11.68 8.74
C ASP A 107 13.31 11.60 9.36
N GLU A 108 12.46 12.60 9.16
CA GLU A 108 11.06 12.57 9.60
C GLU A 108 10.27 11.42 8.94
N PHE A 109 10.45 11.20 7.64
CA PHE A 109 9.85 10.06 6.94
C PHE A 109 10.29 8.73 7.54
N ALA A 110 11.59 8.58 7.79
CA ALA A 110 12.13 7.35 8.37
C ALA A 110 11.55 7.08 9.75
N ASP A 111 11.48 8.11 10.62
CA ASP A 111 10.94 7.98 11.98
C ASP A 111 9.45 7.63 11.96
N ARG A 112 8.65 8.27 11.10
CA ARG A 112 7.23 7.93 10.92
C ARG A 112 7.01 6.52 10.38
N TYR A 113 7.88 6.07 9.46
CA TYR A 113 7.84 4.70 8.96
C TYR A 113 8.13 3.69 10.08
N MET A 114 9.12 3.96 10.94
CA MET A 114 9.43 3.10 12.08
C MET A 114 8.25 3.02 13.05
N ASP A 115 7.62 4.15 13.39
CA ASP A 115 6.42 4.20 14.22
C ASP A 115 5.25 3.41 13.62
N TRP A 116 5.07 3.51 12.31
CA TRP A 116 4.06 2.74 11.59
C TRP A 116 4.37 1.24 11.63
N GLN A 117 5.63 0.85 11.37
CA GLN A 117 6.07 -0.54 11.42
C GLN A 117 5.87 -1.16 12.81
N ASP A 118 6.12 -0.41 13.87
CA ASP A 118 5.92 -0.87 15.26
C ASP A 118 4.44 -0.99 15.62
N LYS A 119 3.59 -0.11 15.11
CA LYS A 119 2.13 -0.16 15.32
C LYS A 119 1.46 -1.26 14.51
N GLN A 120 2.05 -1.71 13.42
CA GLN A 120 1.55 -2.85 12.67
C GLN A 120 1.64 -4.09 13.57
N LYS A 121 0.48 -4.57 14.06
CA LYS A 121 0.37 -5.91 14.63
C LYS A 121 0.65 -6.89 13.49
N SER A 122 1.90 -7.28 13.35
CA SER A 122 2.26 -8.22 12.29
C SER A 122 1.44 -9.50 12.50
N MET A 123 0.97 -10.10 11.42
CA MET A 123 0.32 -11.41 11.46
C MET A 123 1.22 -12.41 12.22
N SER A 124 2.53 -12.22 12.14
CA SER A 124 3.55 -12.93 12.92
C SER A 124 3.27 -12.88 14.43
N SER A 125 2.89 -11.71 15.01
CA SER A 125 2.62 -11.60 16.45
C SER A 125 1.36 -12.38 16.87
N VAL A 126 0.37 -12.48 16.00
CA VAL A 126 -0.84 -13.29 16.25
C VAL A 126 -0.50 -14.77 16.21
N LEU A 127 0.27 -15.20 15.22
CA LEU A 127 0.75 -16.58 15.10
C LEU A 127 1.67 -16.97 16.25
N GLU A 128 2.58 -16.09 16.68
CA GLU A 128 3.47 -16.29 17.82
C GLU A 128 2.70 -16.44 19.14
N ASN A 129 1.65 -15.64 19.35
CA ASN A 129 0.80 -15.77 20.52
C ASN A 129 -0.02 -17.08 20.50
N ARG A 130 -0.43 -17.54 19.32
CA ARG A 130 -1.09 -18.83 19.17
C ARG A 130 -0.13 -19.98 19.44
N LEU A 131 1.10 -19.90 18.92
CA LEU A 131 2.16 -20.88 19.14
C LEU A 131 2.44 -21.06 20.64
N LYS A 132 2.61 -19.98 21.39
CA LYS A 132 2.79 -20.03 22.85
C LYS A 132 1.66 -20.78 23.58
N LYS A 133 0.40 -20.60 23.13
CA LYS A 133 -0.74 -21.33 23.72
C LYS A 133 -0.70 -22.82 23.41
N VAL A 134 -0.31 -23.17 22.19
CA VAL A 134 -0.16 -24.57 21.76
C VAL A 134 0.98 -25.26 22.52
N GLU A 135 2.11 -24.58 22.68
CA GLU A 135 3.26 -25.09 23.47
C GLU A 135 2.88 -25.31 24.94
N ALA A 136 2.16 -24.36 25.53
CA ALA A 136 1.68 -24.52 26.92
C ALA A 136 0.70 -25.69 27.05
N ALA A 137 -0.19 -25.90 26.08
CA ALA A 137 -1.09 -27.04 26.05
C ALA A 137 -0.35 -28.37 25.87
N LEU A 138 0.68 -28.41 25.02
CA LEU A 138 1.56 -29.59 24.89
C LEU A 138 2.24 -29.93 26.22
N GLN A 139 2.83 -28.93 26.87
CA GLN A 139 3.51 -29.12 28.17
C GLN A 139 2.57 -29.64 29.26
N ASN A 140 1.34 -29.11 29.32
CA ASN A 140 0.32 -29.60 30.25
C ASN A 140 -0.08 -31.05 29.97
N ASN A 141 -0.27 -31.44 28.72
CA ASN A 141 -0.59 -32.82 28.33
C ASN A 141 0.58 -33.78 28.62
N MET A 142 1.83 -33.35 28.39
CA MET A 142 3.02 -34.13 28.75
C MET A 142 3.10 -34.38 30.29
N SER A 143 2.82 -33.36 31.09
CA SER A 143 2.77 -33.52 32.56
C SER A 143 1.72 -34.55 33.03
N LEU A 144 0.59 -34.66 32.33
CA LEU A 144 -0.43 -35.67 32.57
C LEU A 144 0.08 -37.08 32.26
N VAL A 145 0.78 -37.21 31.10
CA VAL A 145 1.40 -38.49 30.70
C VAL A 145 2.47 -38.90 31.71
N ASP A 146 3.32 -37.98 32.17
CA ASP A 146 4.35 -38.24 33.19
C ASP A 146 3.74 -38.66 34.55
N SER A 147 2.54 -38.18 34.86
CA SER A 147 1.77 -38.59 36.05
C SER A 147 1.08 -39.94 35.88
N GLY A 148 1.27 -40.64 34.77
CA GLY A 148 0.74 -41.98 34.51
C GLY A 148 -0.65 -41.98 33.85
N PHE A 149 -1.22 -40.83 33.52
CA PHE A 149 -2.50 -40.75 32.78
C PHE A 149 -2.25 -40.92 31.29
N ILE A 150 -2.35 -42.14 30.80
CA ILE A 150 -2.19 -42.46 29.37
C ILE A 150 -3.53 -42.93 28.81
N SER A 151 -4.11 -42.15 27.91
CA SER A 151 -5.30 -42.55 27.16
C SER A 151 -5.09 -42.31 25.68
N GLU A 152 -5.81 -43.02 24.81
CA GLU A 152 -5.78 -42.83 23.36
C GLU A 152 -6.23 -41.41 22.96
N SER A 153 -7.14 -40.82 23.74
CA SER A 153 -7.59 -39.45 23.55
C SER A 153 -6.47 -38.44 23.80
N ILE A 154 -5.64 -38.63 24.84
CA ILE A 154 -4.50 -37.75 25.14
C ILE A 154 -3.45 -37.87 24.02
N LYS A 155 -3.16 -39.08 23.55
CA LYS A 155 -2.26 -39.31 22.43
C LYS A 155 -2.69 -38.55 21.16
N ASN A 156 -3.95 -38.72 20.78
CA ASN A 156 -4.51 -38.07 19.61
C ASN A 156 -4.50 -36.54 19.75
N HIS A 157 -4.76 -36.02 20.95
CA HIS A 157 -4.68 -34.58 21.20
C HIS A 157 -3.26 -34.03 21.12
N ILE A 158 -2.26 -34.74 21.64
CA ILE A 158 -0.84 -34.37 21.51
C ILE A 158 -0.44 -34.34 20.04
N MET A 159 -0.79 -35.35 19.23
CA MET A 159 -0.50 -35.39 17.79
C MET A 159 -1.13 -34.18 17.04
N GLN A 160 -2.37 -33.81 17.40
CA GLN A 160 -3.02 -32.63 16.82
C GLN A 160 -2.28 -31.34 17.18
N LEU A 161 -1.90 -31.16 18.45
CA LEU A 161 -1.15 -30.00 18.91
C LEU A 161 0.25 -29.91 18.26
N GLU A 162 0.95 -31.03 18.07
CA GLU A 162 2.25 -31.05 17.38
C GLU A 162 2.10 -30.67 15.89
N THR A 163 1.04 -31.13 15.24
CA THR A 163 0.73 -30.75 13.87
C THR A 163 0.43 -29.26 13.78
N GLU A 164 -0.41 -28.72 14.69
CA GLU A 164 -0.73 -27.30 14.76
C GLU A 164 0.54 -26.46 15.03
N ARG A 165 1.42 -26.90 15.94
CA ARG A 165 2.71 -26.24 16.22
C ARG A 165 3.54 -26.09 14.94
N THR A 166 3.73 -27.21 14.21
CA THR A 166 4.53 -27.21 12.98
C THR A 166 3.94 -26.28 11.91
N GLN A 167 2.61 -26.24 11.76
CA GLN A 167 1.93 -25.32 10.83
C GLN A 167 2.11 -23.85 11.23
N LEU A 168 2.04 -23.56 12.54
CA LEU A 168 2.26 -22.20 13.05
C LEU A 168 3.71 -21.74 12.87
N GLU A 169 4.69 -22.60 13.13
CA GLU A 169 6.12 -22.31 12.90
C GLU A 169 6.41 -22.00 11.43
N GLN A 170 5.87 -22.82 10.50
CA GLN A 170 5.97 -22.58 9.07
C GLN A 170 5.26 -21.28 8.65
N GLY A 171 4.09 -20.98 9.21
CA GLY A 171 3.36 -19.75 8.98
C GLY A 171 4.13 -18.51 9.42
N ILE A 172 4.75 -18.56 10.61
CA ILE A 172 5.60 -17.47 11.14
C ILE A 172 6.82 -17.25 10.23
N LEU A 173 7.49 -18.34 9.84
CA LEU A 173 8.64 -18.23 8.93
C LEU A 173 8.26 -17.60 7.59
N LYS A 174 7.16 -18.04 7.00
CA LYS A 174 6.63 -17.51 5.74
C LYS A 174 6.30 -16.02 5.86
N GLU A 175 5.65 -15.61 6.97
CA GLU A 175 5.31 -14.23 7.23
C GLU A 175 6.54 -13.34 7.39
N ARG A 176 7.56 -13.79 8.13
CA ARG A 176 8.84 -13.08 8.30
C ARG A 176 9.59 -12.90 6.99
N LEU A 177 9.49 -13.86 6.05
CA LEU A 177 10.09 -13.76 4.73
C LEU A 177 9.32 -12.78 3.82
N ASN A 178 8.00 -12.74 3.94
CA ASN A 178 7.15 -11.88 3.12
C ASN A 178 7.12 -10.42 3.60
N SER A 179 7.35 -10.20 4.90
CA SER A 179 7.27 -8.86 5.52
C SER A 179 8.51 -8.60 6.39
N PRO A 180 9.70 -8.45 5.78
CA PRO A 180 10.92 -8.19 6.53
C PRO A 180 10.83 -6.82 7.22
N LYS A 181 11.18 -6.78 8.51
CA LYS A 181 11.30 -5.51 9.24
C LYS A 181 12.54 -4.77 8.76
N LEU A 182 12.33 -3.55 8.27
CA LEU A 182 13.41 -2.67 7.87
C LEU A 182 13.97 -1.92 9.09
N THR A 183 15.27 -1.69 9.11
CA THR A 183 15.89 -0.79 10.08
C THR A 183 15.78 0.67 9.60
N ARG A 184 15.81 1.62 10.53
CA ARG A 184 15.80 3.06 10.19
C ARG A 184 16.90 3.41 9.16
N GLN A 185 18.09 2.84 9.32
CA GLN A 185 19.21 3.08 8.40
C GLN A 185 18.90 2.59 6.97
N GLN A 186 18.27 1.44 6.83
CA GLN A 186 17.84 0.92 5.52
C GLN A 186 16.80 1.82 4.87
N VAL A 187 15.83 2.32 5.64
CA VAL A 187 14.81 3.27 5.16
C VAL A 187 15.47 4.57 4.68
N VAL A 188 16.34 5.17 5.50
CA VAL A 188 17.08 6.39 5.14
C VAL A 188 17.93 6.17 3.89
N TYR A 189 18.66 5.04 3.81
CA TYR A 189 19.46 4.71 2.64
C TYR A 189 18.60 4.60 1.36
N PHE A 190 17.47 3.93 1.45
CA PHE A 190 16.53 3.81 0.34
C PHE A 190 16.01 5.19 -0.11
N LEU A 191 15.54 6.03 0.81
CA LEU A 191 15.04 7.36 0.49
C LEU A 191 16.13 8.25 -0.12
N LYS A 192 17.36 8.21 0.41
CA LYS A 192 18.51 8.95 -0.14
C LYS A 192 18.96 8.45 -1.53
N SER A 193 18.62 7.23 -1.93
CA SER A 193 18.96 6.72 -3.26
C SER A 193 18.29 7.52 -4.39
N PHE A 194 17.14 8.15 -4.13
CA PHE A 194 16.46 9.02 -5.10
C PHE A 194 17.26 10.27 -5.50
N ARG A 195 18.22 10.70 -4.70
CA ARG A 195 19.10 11.85 -5.01
C ARG A 195 19.97 11.66 -6.23
N LYS A 196 20.23 10.43 -6.61
CA LYS A 196 21.13 10.06 -7.72
C LYS A 196 20.40 9.76 -9.02
N GLY A 197 19.08 9.86 -9.03
CA GLY A 197 18.26 9.52 -10.19
C GLY A 197 18.22 10.64 -11.23
N ASP A 198 17.98 10.28 -12.49
CA ASP A 198 17.76 11.22 -13.58
C ASP A 198 16.31 11.67 -13.62
N ILE A 199 16.07 12.96 -13.50
CA ILE A 199 14.74 13.56 -13.54
C ILE A 199 14.04 13.36 -14.90
N ASN A 200 14.79 13.05 -15.96
CA ASN A 200 14.26 12.77 -17.30
C ASN A 200 13.90 11.29 -17.49
N ASP A 201 14.38 10.40 -16.60
CA ASP A 201 14.01 8.99 -16.66
C ASP A 201 12.58 8.77 -16.14
N ILE A 202 11.71 8.24 -16.99
CA ILE A 202 10.31 8.00 -16.67
C ILE A 202 10.16 6.97 -15.53
N SER A 203 11.01 5.97 -15.48
CA SER A 203 10.99 4.94 -14.43
C SER A 203 11.33 5.55 -13.08
N TRP A 204 12.33 6.42 -13.03
CA TRP A 204 12.68 7.14 -11.81
C TRP A 204 11.56 8.08 -11.36
N ARG A 205 10.92 8.80 -12.29
CA ARG A 205 9.76 9.68 -11.99
C ARG A 205 8.62 8.88 -11.38
N ILE A 206 8.30 7.70 -11.92
CA ILE A 206 7.28 6.81 -11.37
C ILE A 206 7.64 6.40 -9.94
N TYR A 207 8.86 5.92 -9.71
CA TYR A 207 9.32 5.52 -8.39
C TYR A 207 9.27 6.66 -7.39
N LEU A 208 9.70 7.86 -7.77
CA LEU A 208 9.67 9.06 -6.94
C LEU A 208 8.24 9.40 -6.51
N VAL A 209 7.32 9.49 -7.48
CA VAL A 209 5.91 9.80 -7.23
C VAL A 209 5.23 8.71 -6.39
N ASP A 210 5.52 7.44 -6.65
CA ASP A 210 4.90 6.35 -5.90
C ASP A 210 5.45 6.24 -4.48
N THR A 211 6.71 6.61 -4.25
CA THR A 211 7.34 6.59 -2.92
C THR A 211 6.89 7.77 -2.07
N PHE A 212 6.88 8.99 -2.61
CA PHE A 212 6.71 10.20 -1.80
C PHE A 212 5.29 10.75 -1.82
N LEU A 213 4.54 10.64 -2.94
CA LEU A 213 3.26 11.30 -3.11
C LEU A 213 2.08 10.39 -2.78
N GLN A 214 1.25 10.82 -1.83
CA GLN A 214 -0.06 10.23 -1.55
C GLN A 214 -1.16 10.86 -2.42
N ALA A 215 -1.25 12.19 -2.39
CA ALA A 215 -2.25 12.96 -3.12
C ALA A 215 -1.74 14.36 -3.43
N ALA A 216 -2.24 14.95 -4.53
CA ALA A 216 -1.97 16.33 -4.91
C ALA A 216 -3.30 17.03 -5.24
N TYR A 217 -3.55 18.20 -4.68
CA TYR A 217 -4.73 19.05 -4.97
C TYR A 217 -4.30 20.25 -5.75
N LEU A 218 -4.87 20.43 -6.95
CA LEU A 218 -4.56 21.54 -7.84
C LEU A 218 -5.67 22.58 -7.87
N TYR A 219 -5.36 23.84 -7.53
CA TYR A 219 -6.23 25.00 -7.57
C TYR A 219 -5.97 25.84 -8.84
N ASP A 220 -6.94 26.66 -9.29
CA ASP A 220 -6.83 27.45 -10.54
C ASP A 220 -5.80 28.58 -10.46
N ASN A 221 -5.55 29.09 -9.25
CA ASN A 221 -4.50 30.09 -9.00
C ASN A 221 -3.06 29.53 -9.12
N GLY A 222 -2.92 28.26 -9.54
CA GLY A 222 -1.64 27.58 -9.60
C GLY A 222 -1.15 27.02 -8.26
N ASN A 223 -1.88 27.24 -7.16
CA ASN A 223 -1.56 26.63 -5.88
C ASN A 223 -1.70 25.12 -5.96
N LEU A 224 -0.72 24.43 -5.39
CA LEU A 224 -0.63 22.99 -5.35
C LEU A 224 -0.38 22.55 -3.90
N ILE A 225 -1.26 21.72 -3.36
CA ILE A 225 -1.08 21.10 -2.05
C ILE A 225 -0.69 19.66 -2.25
N LEU A 226 0.46 19.27 -1.70
CA LEU A 226 0.97 17.88 -1.79
C LEU A 226 0.80 17.20 -0.43
N PHE A 227 0.19 16.03 -0.43
CA PHE A 227 0.15 15.12 0.70
C PHE A 227 1.17 14.01 0.45
N LEU A 228 2.09 13.86 1.39
CA LEU A 228 3.15 12.85 1.30
C LEU A 228 2.72 11.55 1.97
N ASN A 229 3.24 10.42 1.49
CA ASN A 229 2.83 9.08 1.95
C ASN A 229 2.95 8.84 3.45
N PHE A 230 3.82 9.58 4.15
CA PHE A 230 4.05 9.42 5.60
C PHE A 230 3.64 10.67 6.39
N SER A 231 2.74 11.49 5.87
CA SER A 231 2.29 12.72 6.54
C SER A 231 1.43 12.49 7.79
N GLY A 232 1.15 11.25 8.16
CA GLY A 232 0.55 10.89 9.46
C GLY A 232 -0.95 11.05 9.57
N ASP A 233 -1.60 11.71 8.65
CA ASP A 233 -3.06 11.83 8.61
C ASP A 233 -3.66 10.75 7.70
N ASN A 234 -3.99 9.62 8.31
CA ASN A 234 -4.92 8.64 7.73
C ASN A 234 -6.34 9.21 7.71
N ASN A 235 -6.53 10.43 7.31
CA ASN A 235 -7.82 11.06 7.34
C ASN A 235 -8.36 11.33 5.96
N LYS A 236 -9.37 10.49 5.69
CA LYS A 236 -10.58 10.83 4.94
C LYS A 236 -10.34 11.78 3.76
N ILE A 237 -10.04 11.16 2.66
CA ILE A 237 -10.49 11.67 1.38
C ILE A 237 -11.86 11.08 1.09
#